data_a694794f3891b44850e6fc60174daa40
#
_entry.id   a694794f3891b44850e6fc60174daa40
#
_cell.length_a   1.000
_cell.length_b   1.000
_cell.length_c   1.000
_cell.angle_alpha   90.00
_cell.angle_beta   90.00
_cell.angle_gamma   90.00
#
_symmetry.space_group_name_H-M   'P 1'
#
loop_
_entity.id
_entity.type
_entity.pdbx_description
1 polymer ?
#
loop_
_entity_poly.entity_id
_entity_poly.type
_entity_poly.pdbx_seq_one_letter_code
_entity_poly.pdbx_strand_id
1 'polypeptide(L)'
;MSNFVLLNPAQHSKLKVITERSQAYGDAVNYVMTFPFEFRNIQSCYPIFFQKDSASDAYYPIALLGFEQNENLFLDNPGWSAPYVPLMIRRQPFLIGYQTDANDPEKRNPMVSIDMDNPRVNENDGEALFLEHGGTSDFLQQATENLELIHQAHDHSTKFMAKLAELELIEAFSMTVTLSNGSENQLLGFYALNEEKVQGLSGEVLADLNQQGFLQP
;
A
#
# COMPACT_ATOMS: atom_id res chain seq x y z
N MET A 1 15.25 13.55 -4.74
CA MET A 1 15.43 12.13 -5.13
C MET A 1 15.43 11.33 -3.85
N SER A 2 14.73 10.20 -3.81
CA SER A 2 14.70 9.38 -2.58
C SER A 2 16.07 8.77 -2.31
N ASN A 3 16.51 8.79 -1.06
CA ASN A 3 17.80 8.27 -0.60
C ASN A 3 17.59 7.05 0.28
N PHE A 4 17.48 5.88 -0.35
CA PHE A 4 17.23 4.62 0.35
C PHE A 4 18.53 4.01 0.90
N VAL A 5 18.57 3.80 2.19
CA VAL A 5 19.70 3.16 2.87
C VAL A 5 19.23 1.94 3.68
N LEU A 6 20.05 0.90 3.75
CA LEU A 6 19.80 -0.22 4.65
C LEU A 6 19.89 0.24 6.10
N LEU A 7 18.88 -0.09 6.89
CA LEU A 7 18.84 0.30 8.29
C LEU A 7 19.92 -0.45 9.08
N ASN A 8 20.78 0.32 9.75
CA ASN A 8 21.93 -0.19 10.51
C ASN A 8 21.96 0.46 11.90
N PRO A 9 21.84 -0.31 13.00
CA PRO A 9 21.83 0.25 14.35
C PRO A 9 23.09 1.04 14.72
N ALA A 10 24.26 0.69 14.16
CA ALA A 10 25.49 1.42 14.47
C ALA A 10 25.54 2.83 13.86
N GLN A 11 24.90 3.03 12.71
CA GLN A 11 24.88 4.32 12.00
C GLN A 11 23.61 5.12 12.27
N HIS A 12 22.49 4.43 12.52
CA HIS A 12 21.15 5.02 12.57
C HIS A 12 20.54 4.99 13.98
N SER A 13 21.36 4.77 15.02
CA SER A 13 20.91 4.63 16.42
C SER A 13 20.11 5.82 16.95
N LYS A 14 20.33 7.04 16.40
CA LYS A 14 19.65 8.26 16.82
C LYS A 14 18.42 8.60 16.00
N LEU A 15 18.18 7.86 14.88
CA LEU A 15 17.07 8.18 14.00
C LEU A 15 15.73 7.97 14.71
N LYS A 16 14.85 8.91 14.43
CA LYS A 16 13.44 8.91 14.83
C LYS A 16 12.56 9.14 13.62
N VAL A 17 11.30 8.71 13.73
CA VAL A 17 10.30 8.86 12.68
C VAL A 17 9.06 9.53 13.24
N ILE A 18 8.65 10.62 12.60
CA ILE A 18 7.40 11.31 12.91
C ILE A 18 6.22 10.45 12.43
N THR A 19 5.34 10.07 13.34
CA THR A 19 4.18 9.21 13.08
C THR A 19 2.91 9.99 12.77
N GLU A 20 2.93 11.32 12.99
CA GLU A 20 1.82 12.21 12.62
C GLU A 20 1.48 12.09 11.14
N ARG A 21 0.18 12.13 10.80
CA ARG A 21 -0.31 12.09 9.43
C ARG A 21 -0.67 13.49 8.96
N SER A 22 -0.02 13.94 7.91
CA SER A 22 -0.31 15.26 7.32
C SER A 22 0.28 15.40 5.92
N GLN A 23 -0.17 16.41 5.21
CA GLN A 23 0.37 16.78 3.91
C GLN A 23 1.89 17.08 3.97
N ALA A 24 2.36 17.68 5.05
CA ALA A 24 3.78 18.00 5.24
C ALA A 24 4.68 16.76 5.24
N TYR A 25 4.13 15.61 5.59
CA TYR A 25 4.83 14.33 5.67
C TYR A 25 4.53 13.38 4.49
N GLY A 26 3.95 13.90 3.40
CA GLY A 26 3.75 13.14 2.16
C GLY A 26 2.50 12.26 2.14
N ASP A 27 1.54 12.48 3.05
CA ASP A 27 0.29 11.71 3.05
C ASP A 27 -0.79 12.28 2.10
N ALA A 28 -0.56 13.43 1.46
CA ALA A 28 -1.45 13.99 0.46
C ALA A 28 -1.28 13.26 -0.87
N VAL A 29 -1.91 12.10 -0.98
CA VAL A 29 -1.94 11.25 -2.19
C VAL A 29 -3.38 10.89 -2.50
N ASN A 30 -3.77 10.93 -3.77
CA ASN A 30 -5.15 10.69 -4.19
C ASN A 30 -5.53 9.20 -4.27
N TYR A 31 -4.57 8.31 -4.34
CA TYR A 31 -4.78 6.87 -4.20
C TYR A 31 -3.51 6.17 -3.71
N VAL A 32 -3.66 4.97 -3.24
CA VAL A 32 -2.56 4.14 -2.78
C VAL A 32 -2.81 2.69 -3.18
N MET A 33 -1.75 1.96 -3.53
CA MET A 33 -1.84 0.51 -3.76
C MET A 33 -2.34 -0.18 -2.49
N THR A 34 -3.22 -1.15 -2.66
CA THR A 34 -3.70 -2.01 -1.58
C THR A 34 -3.56 -3.49 -1.97
N PHE A 35 -3.98 -4.40 -1.10
CA PHE A 35 -3.83 -5.84 -1.29
C PHE A 35 -5.15 -6.56 -0.97
N PRO A 36 -5.44 -7.70 -1.61
CA PRO A 36 -6.70 -8.44 -1.38
C PRO A 36 -6.99 -8.70 0.11
N PHE A 37 -5.98 -9.02 0.93
CA PHE A 37 -6.17 -9.25 2.36
C PHE A 37 -6.56 -7.98 3.15
N GLU A 38 -6.29 -6.77 2.63
CA GLU A 38 -6.73 -5.51 3.22
C GLU A 38 -8.16 -5.12 2.82
N PHE A 39 -8.73 -5.70 1.77
CA PHE A 39 -10.00 -5.22 1.19
C PHE A 39 -11.13 -5.09 2.22
N ARG A 40 -11.22 -5.98 3.19
CA ARG A 40 -12.23 -5.90 4.25
C ARG A 40 -12.12 -4.63 5.10
N ASN A 41 -10.89 -4.16 5.34
CA ASN A 41 -10.64 -2.93 6.07
C ASN A 41 -10.79 -1.72 5.15
N ILE A 42 -10.25 -1.80 3.94
CA ILE A 42 -10.29 -0.72 2.94
C ILE A 42 -11.72 -0.39 2.55
N GLN A 43 -12.56 -1.38 2.18
CA GLN A 43 -13.92 -1.17 1.70
C GLN A 43 -14.83 -0.45 2.70
N SER A 44 -14.50 -0.51 3.99
CA SER A 44 -15.28 0.17 5.03
C SER A 44 -15.09 1.71 5.01
N CYS A 45 -14.04 2.19 4.36
CA CYS A 45 -13.65 3.60 4.37
C CYS A 45 -13.42 4.16 2.97
N TYR A 46 -12.89 3.36 2.04
CA TYR A 46 -12.37 3.81 0.76
C TYR A 46 -12.96 2.99 -0.39
N PRO A 47 -13.26 3.62 -1.54
CA PRO A 47 -13.53 2.89 -2.76
C PRO A 47 -12.30 2.11 -3.22
N ILE A 48 -12.50 0.87 -3.67
CA ILE A 48 -11.46 0.03 -4.26
C ILE A 48 -11.65 0.02 -5.76
N PHE A 49 -10.59 0.36 -6.48
CA PHE A 49 -10.51 0.26 -7.94
C PHE A 49 -9.27 -0.51 -8.34
N PHE A 50 -9.14 -0.78 -9.64
CA PHE A 50 -7.91 -1.31 -10.20
C PHE A 50 -7.27 -0.28 -11.11
N GLN A 51 -5.94 -0.33 -11.18
CA GLN A 51 -5.16 0.40 -12.16
C GLN A 51 -4.36 -0.58 -12.99
N LYS A 52 -3.93 -0.16 -14.18
CA LYS A 52 -3.12 -0.94 -15.09
C LYS A 52 -1.72 -0.34 -15.18
N ASP A 53 -0.73 -1.12 -14.87
CA ASP A 53 0.67 -0.71 -15.02
C ASP A 53 1.04 -0.61 -16.50
N SER A 54 1.53 0.54 -16.93
CA SER A 54 1.83 0.81 -18.33
C SER A 54 3.04 0.04 -18.88
N ALA A 55 3.92 -0.45 -18.02
CA ALA A 55 5.12 -1.17 -18.43
C ALA A 55 4.88 -2.68 -18.52
N SER A 56 4.16 -3.25 -17.56
CA SER A 56 3.89 -4.70 -17.48
C SER A 56 2.53 -5.11 -18.00
N ASP A 57 1.63 -4.16 -18.28
CA ASP A 57 0.23 -4.38 -18.65
C ASP A 57 -0.59 -5.12 -17.57
N ALA A 58 -0.04 -5.27 -16.38
CA ALA A 58 -0.65 -5.95 -15.24
C ALA A 58 -1.58 -5.03 -14.45
N TYR A 59 -2.69 -5.58 -13.96
CA TYR A 59 -3.58 -4.85 -13.05
C TYR A 59 -3.09 -4.93 -11.61
N TYR A 60 -3.35 -3.86 -10.84
CA TYR A 60 -3.12 -3.84 -9.40
C TYR A 60 -4.23 -3.06 -8.68
N PRO A 61 -4.62 -3.48 -7.47
CA PRO A 61 -5.68 -2.82 -6.74
C PRO A 61 -5.19 -1.55 -6.03
N ILE A 62 -6.07 -0.57 -5.95
CA ILE A 62 -5.85 0.70 -5.26
C ILE A 62 -7.02 1.05 -4.33
N ALA A 63 -6.71 1.78 -3.27
CA ALA A 63 -7.70 2.52 -2.46
C ALA A 63 -7.69 3.98 -2.91
N LEU A 64 -8.86 4.52 -3.27
CA LEU A 64 -9.00 5.91 -3.66
C LEU A 64 -9.13 6.78 -2.41
N LEU A 65 -8.32 7.83 -2.32
CA LEU A 65 -8.24 8.74 -1.17
C LEU A 65 -8.66 10.18 -1.52
N GLY A 66 -8.62 10.55 -2.80
CA GLY A 66 -8.97 11.87 -3.30
C GLY A 66 -9.23 11.85 -4.79
N PHE A 67 -9.74 12.96 -5.32
CA PHE A 67 -10.06 13.09 -6.74
C PHE A 67 -8.92 13.72 -7.54
N GLU A 68 -8.18 14.65 -6.92
CA GLU A 68 -7.13 15.40 -7.55
C GLU A 68 -5.73 14.93 -7.10
N GLN A 69 -4.74 15.19 -7.92
CA GLN A 69 -3.35 14.90 -7.56
C GLN A 69 -2.94 15.70 -6.30
N ASN A 70 -2.27 15.06 -5.36
CA ASN A 70 -1.89 15.61 -4.05
C ASN A 70 -3.09 15.97 -3.14
N GLU A 71 -4.24 15.40 -3.40
CA GLU A 71 -5.41 15.48 -2.53
C GLU A 71 -5.53 14.18 -1.72
N ASN A 72 -5.93 14.31 -0.46
CA ASN A 72 -6.37 13.20 0.38
C ASN A 72 -7.48 13.71 1.29
N LEU A 73 -8.70 13.28 1.01
CA LEU A 73 -9.92 13.71 1.70
C LEU A 73 -10.03 13.17 3.14
N PHE A 74 -9.12 12.29 3.53
CA PHE A 74 -9.06 11.70 4.87
C PHE A 74 -7.97 12.33 5.74
N LEU A 75 -7.30 13.38 5.26
CA LEU A 75 -6.38 14.19 6.07
C LEU A 75 -7.13 15.35 6.70
N ASP A 76 -7.45 15.20 7.96
CA ASP A 76 -8.01 16.27 8.81
C ASP A 76 -6.93 16.81 9.75
N ASN A 77 -7.18 17.99 10.29
CA ASN A 77 -6.34 18.54 11.34
C ASN A 77 -7.00 18.31 12.70
N PRO A 78 -6.47 17.40 13.56
CA PRO A 78 -5.19 16.69 13.40
C PRO A 78 -5.34 15.27 12.82
N GLY A 79 -4.58 14.95 11.76
CA GLY A 79 -4.25 13.57 11.43
C GLY A 79 -5.14 12.91 10.37
N TRP A 80 -5.41 11.63 10.54
CA TRP A 80 -6.15 10.78 9.60
C TRP A 80 -7.55 10.49 10.13
N SER A 81 -8.60 10.85 9.37
CA SER A 81 -9.99 10.81 9.84
C SER A 81 -10.70 9.46 9.67
N ALA A 82 -10.11 8.51 8.94
CA ALA A 82 -10.70 7.18 8.79
C ALA A 82 -10.16 6.18 9.84
N PRO A 83 -10.94 5.17 10.24
CA PRO A 83 -10.55 4.19 11.25
C PRO A 83 -9.42 3.24 10.80
N TYR A 84 -9.13 3.15 9.52
CA TYR A 84 -8.07 2.33 8.97
C TYR A 84 -7.13 3.16 8.07
N VAL A 85 -5.84 3.08 8.33
CA VAL A 85 -4.80 3.68 7.47
C VAL A 85 -4.22 2.56 6.60
N PRO A 86 -4.25 2.68 5.26
CA PRO A 86 -3.73 1.66 4.35
C PRO A 86 -2.25 1.31 4.63
N LEU A 87 -1.86 0.05 4.46
CA LEU A 87 -0.51 -0.44 4.77
C LEU A 87 0.58 0.31 4.00
N MET A 88 0.31 0.66 2.75
CA MET A 88 1.27 1.40 1.93
C MET A 88 1.50 2.85 2.42
N ILE A 89 0.56 3.42 3.17
CA ILE A 89 0.75 4.67 3.91
C ILE A 89 1.49 4.40 5.22
N ARG A 90 1.08 3.37 5.99
CA ARG A 90 1.67 3.04 7.29
C ARG A 90 3.13 2.64 7.21
N ARG A 91 3.55 1.98 6.10
CA ARG A 91 4.94 1.54 5.93
C ARG A 91 5.95 2.69 5.84
N GLN A 92 5.50 3.89 5.48
CA GLN A 92 6.42 5.02 5.31
C GLN A 92 7.11 5.38 6.63
N PRO A 93 8.41 5.71 6.61
CA PRO A 93 9.32 5.85 5.46
C PRO A 93 10.10 4.58 5.08
N PHE A 94 9.67 3.42 5.55
CA PHE A 94 10.39 2.16 5.39
C PHE A 94 10.02 1.43 4.09
N LEU A 95 10.96 0.62 3.62
CA LEU A 95 10.77 -0.29 2.48
C LEU A 95 11.66 -1.52 2.65
N ILE A 96 11.38 -2.56 1.86
CA ILE A 96 12.23 -3.74 1.80
C ILE A 96 13.37 -3.46 0.82
N GLY A 97 14.58 -3.46 1.33
CA GLY A 97 15.80 -3.54 0.54
C GLY A 97 16.33 -4.97 0.51
N TYR A 98 17.34 -5.21 -0.28
CA TYR A 98 17.97 -6.52 -0.37
C TYR A 98 19.46 -6.42 -0.16
N GLN A 99 19.99 -7.28 0.70
CA GLN A 99 21.42 -7.43 0.90
C GLN A 99 21.87 -8.78 0.32
N THR A 100 22.94 -8.75 -0.49
CA THR A 100 23.55 -9.97 -1.01
C THR A 100 24.17 -10.76 0.15
N ASP A 101 23.93 -12.07 0.20
CA ASP A 101 24.51 -12.94 1.21
C ASP A 101 26.05 -13.01 1.01
N ALA A 102 26.79 -12.92 2.12
CA ALA A 102 28.24 -12.93 2.06
C ALA A 102 28.85 -14.25 1.54
N ASN A 103 28.11 -15.36 1.69
CA ASN A 103 28.53 -16.71 1.29
C ASN A 103 27.90 -17.19 -0.02
N ASP A 104 26.87 -16.48 -0.53
CA ASP A 104 26.14 -16.83 -1.74
C ASP A 104 25.73 -15.56 -2.50
N PRO A 105 26.47 -15.16 -3.55
CA PRO A 105 26.19 -13.95 -4.31
C PRO A 105 24.85 -13.95 -5.05
N GLU A 106 24.24 -15.11 -5.27
CA GLU A 106 22.92 -15.23 -5.90
C GLU A 106 21.78 -15.05 -4.89
N LYS A 107 22.08 -15.26 -3.62
CA LYS A 107 21.09 -15.14 -2.54
C LYS A 107 20.98 -13.70 -2.04
N ARG A 108 19.79 -13.16 -2.10
CA ARG A 108 19.44 -11.82 -1.57
C ARG A 108 18.55 -11.96 -0.36
N ASN A 109 19.03 -11.48 0.77
CA ASN A 109 18.27 -11.46 2.01
C ASN A 109 17.47 -10.14 2.11
N PRO A 110 16.16 -10.19 2.39
CA PRO A 110 15.37 -8.99 2.60
C PRO A 110 15.82 -8.28 3.89
N MET A 111 15.97 -6.98 3.82
CA MET A 111 16.37 -6.12 4.92
C MET A 111 15.50 -4.88 4.96
N VAL A 112 15.28 -4.33 6.14
CA VAL A 112 14.60 -3.04 6.28
C VAL A 112 15.49 -1.93 5.78
N SER A 113 14.98 -1.14 4.85
CA SER A 113 15.57 0.11 4.36
C SER A 113 14.71 1.30 4.76
N ILE A 114 15.33 2.47 4.84
CA ILE A 114 14.65 3.73 5.16
C ILE A 114 15.00 4.77 4.10
N ASP A 115 14.03 5.60 3.73
CA ASP A 115 14.26 6.78 2.88
C ASP A 115 14.72 7.95 3.73
N MET A 116 16.00 8.26 3.67
CA MET A 116 16.61 9.36 4.46
C MET A 116 16.16 10.74 4.02
N ASP A 117 15.65 10.89 2.79
CA ASP A 117 15.10 12.16 2.29
C ASP A 117 13.61 12.33 2.65
N ASN A 118 13.00 11.34 3.30
CA ASN A 118 11.61 11.43 3.72
C ASN A 118 11.48 12.46 4.87
N PRO A 119 10.53 13.43 4.80
CA PRO A 119 10.37 14.47 5.81
C PRO A 119 10.01 13.96 7.22
N ARG A 120 9.65 12.68 7.35
CA ARG A 120 9.38 12.03 8.65
C ARG A 120 10.67 11.67 9.39
N VAL A 121 11.81 11.55 8.68
CA VAL A 121 13.07 11.04 9.24
C VAL A 121 13.90 12.18 9.81
N ASN A 122 14.24 12.10 11.08
CA ASN A 122 15.06 13.07 11.79
C ASN A 122 15.70 12.45 13.05
N GLU A 123 16.45 13.24 13.83
CA GLU A 123 17.10 12.77 15.07
C GLU A 123 16.47 13.36 16.35
N ASN A 124 15.48 14.26 16.22
CA ASN A 124 14.96 15.03 17.37
C ASN A 124 13.59 14.56 17.82
N ASP A 125 12.64 14.46 16.87
CA ASP A 125 11.22 14.29 17.15
C ASP A 125 10.67 12.97 16.58
N GLY A 126 9.66 12.41 17.26
CA GLY A 126 8.98 11.19 16.85
C GLY A 126 9.46 9.93 17.56
N GLU A 127 9.08 8.78 17.02
CA GLU A 127 9.37 7.46 17.57
C GLU A 127 10.81 7.03 17.25
N ALA A 128 11.55 6.62 18.27
CA ALA A 128 12.91 6.12 18.11
C ALA A 128 12.90 4.75 17.39
N LEU A 129 13.87 4.52 16.52
CA LEU A 129 14.01 3.24 15.83
C LEU A 129 14.73 2.19 16.69
N PHE A 130 15.66 2.64 17.53
CA PHE A 130 16.49 1.77 18.36
C PHE A 130 16.41 2.20 19.83
N LEU A 131 16.56 1.22 20.71
CA LEU A 131 16.61 1.45 22.17
C LEU A 131 17.99 1.97 22.57
N GLU A 132 18.04 2.74 23.67
CA GLU A 132 19.27 3.37 24.19
C GLU A 132 20.38 2.35 24.48
N HIS A 133 20.03 1.14 24.92
CA HIS A 133 20.98 0.09 25.26
C HIS A 133 21.11 -1.00 24.17
N GLY A 134 20.68 -0.68 22.95
CA GLY A 134 20.66 -1.61 21.81
C GLY A 134 19.33 -2.38 21.69
N GLY A 135 19.10 -2.92 20.50
CA GLY A 135 17.84 -3.56 20.12
C GLY A 135 16.91 -2.62 19.36
N THR A 136 15.91 -3.21 18.74
CA THR A 136 14.86 -2.50 17.99
C THR A 136 13.77 -2.02 18.93
N SER A 137 13.18 -0.85 18.64
CA SER A 137 11.97 -0.38 19.32
C SER A 137 10.73 -1.15 18.86
N ASP A 138 9.66 -1.09 19.66
CA ASP A 138 8.36 -1.66 19.28
C ASP A 138 7.82 -1.04 17.99
N PHE A 139 8.09 0.26 17.77
CA PHE A 139 7.74 0.96 16.54
C PHE A 139 8.44 0.35 15.32
N LEU A 140 9.76 0.15 15.39
CA LEU A 140 10.52 -0.47 14.28
C LEU A 140 10.11 -1.93 14.07
N GLN A 141 9.80 -2.65 15.13
CA GLN A 141 9.28 -4.02 15.03
C GLN A 141 7.94 -4.05 14.27
N GLN A 142 6.98 -3.21 14.63
CA GLN A 142 5.70 -3.09 13.91
C GLN A 142 5.88 -2.67 12.45
N ALA A 143 6.82 -1.74 12.17
CA ALA A 143 7.15 -1.36 10.80
C ALA A 143 7.70 -2.55 9.99
N THR A 144 8.54 -3.36 10.60
CA THR A 144 9.09 -4.59 9.98
C THR A 144 7.98 -5.60 9.69
N GLU A 145 7.09 -5.86 10.63
CA GLU A 145 5.94 -6.75 10.45
C GLU A 145 5.02 -6.27 9.31
N ASN A 146 4.76 -4.96 9.21
CA ASN A 146 4.01 -4.39 8.09
C ASN A 146 4.69 -4.62 6.75
N LEU A 147 6.02 -4.48 6.68
CA LEU A 147 6.79 -4.75 5.46
C LEU A 147 6.76 -6.23 5.07
N GLU A 148 6.86 -7.12 6.03
CA GLU A 148 6.74 -8.57 5.81
C GLU A 148 5.36 -8.96 5.26
N LEU A 149 4.28 -8.39 5.83
CA LEU A 149 2.92 -8.57 5.31
C LEU A 149 2.80 -8.08 3.87
N ILE A 150 3.33 -6.90 3.55
CA ILE A 150 3.31 -6.35 2.18
C ILE A 150 4.09 -7.28 1.23
N HIS A 151 5.24 -7.78 1.65
CA HIS A 151 6.07 -8.66 0.83
C HIS A 151 5.36 -9.99 0.51
N GLN A 152 4.78 -10.63 1.54
CA GLN A 152 4.02 -11.86 1.37
C GLN A 152 2.76 -11.66 0.52
N ALA A 153 2.09 -10.52 0.69
CA ALA A 153 0.88 -10.19 -0.03
C ALA A 153 1.10 -9.90 -1.51
N HIS A 154 2.28 -9.44 -1.89
CA HIS A 154 2.57 -9.05 -3.27
C HIS A 154 2.35 -10.20 -4.26
N ASP A 155 2.90 -11.37 -3.98
CA ASP A 155 2.77 -12.54 -4.84
C ASP A 155 1.32 -13.03 -4.93
N HIS A 156 0.61 -13.02 -3.80
CA HIS A 156 -0.80 -13.40 -3.76
C HIS A 156 -1.66 -12.39 -4.56
N SER A 157 -1.40 -11.09 -4.39
CA SER A 157 -2.09 -10.03 -5.12
C SER A 157 -1.87 -10.14 -6.63
N THR A 158 -0.64 -10.41 -7.06
CA THR A 158 -0.32 -10.61 -8.47
C THR A 158 -1.09 -11.78 -9.07
N LYS A 159 -1.15 -12.92 -8.37
CA LYS A 159 -1.91 -14.10 -8.82
C LYS A 159 -3.42 -13.83 -8.85
N PHE A 160 -3.94 -13.16 -7.83
CA PHE A 160 -5.33 -12.76 -7.77
C PHE A 160 -5.72 -11.88 -8.97
N MET A 161 -4.98 -10.82 -9.22
CA MET A 161 -5.24 -9.90 -10.34
C MET A 161 -5.10 -10.58 -11.70
N ALA A 162 -4.10 -11.45 -11.86
CA ALA A 162 -3.92 -12.24 -13.08
C ALA A 162 -5.12 -13.17 -13.32
N LYS A 163 -5.65 -13.79 -12.26
CA LYS A 163 -6.84 -14.66 -12.36
C LYS A 163 -8.10 -13.88 -12.73
N LEU A 164 -8.31 -12.71 -12.16
CA LEU A 164 -9.42 -11.83 -12.54
C LEU A 164 -9.32 -11.40 -14.02
N ALA A 165 -8.11 -11.10 -14.49
CA ALA A 165 -7.86 -10.73 -15.89
C ALA A 165 -8.09 -11.92 -16.84
N GLU A 166 -7.60 -13.13 -16.49
CA GLU A 166 -7.81 -14.38 -17.23
C GLU A 166 -9.31 -14.69 -17.44
N LEU A 167 -10.10 -14.47 -16.40
CA LEU A 167 -11.54 -14.66 -16.43
C LEU A 167 -12.30 -13.47 -17.03
N GLU A 168 -11.60 -12.45 -17.52
CA GLU A 168 -12.18 -11.21 -18.07
C GLU A 168 -13.14 -10.49 -17.11
N LEU A 169 -12.91 -10.60 -15.80
CA LEU A 169 -13.75 -9.99 -14.77
C LEU A 169 -13.46 -8.52 -14.50
N ILE A 170 -12.45 -7.96 -15.16
CA ILE A 170 -12.04 -6.56 -15.01
C ILE A 170 -12.54 -5.79 -16.23
N GLU A 171 -13.20 -4.67 -15.98
CA GLU A 171 -13.67 -3.76 -17.04
C GLU A 171 -13.22 -2.31 -16.78
N ALA A 172 -13.11 -1.52 -17.84
CA ALA A 172 -12.82 -0.11 -17.72
C ALA A 172 -13.96 0.61 -17.02
N PHE A 173 -13.60 1.45 -16.05
CA PHE A 173 -14.54 2.21 -15.23
C PHE A 173 -14.32 3.70 -15.42
N SER A 174 -15.42 4.44 -15.59
CA SER A 174 -15.41 5.91 -15.58
C SER A 174 -16.66 6.43 -14.87
N MET A 175 -16.48 7.45 -14.04
CA MET A 175 -17.59 8.07 -13.32
C MET A 175 -17.33 9.57 -13.18
N THR A 176 -18.41 10.36 -13.27
CA THR A 176 -18.40 11.76 -12.85
C THR A 176 -19.07 11.86 -11.48
N VAL A 177 -18.36 12.44 -10.52
CA VAL A 177 -18.84 12.66 -9.16
C VAL A 177 -19.11 14.15 -8.99
N THR A 178 -20.38 14.50 -8.78
CA THR A 178 -20.78 15.89 -8.46
C THR A 178 -20.83 16.06 -6.94
N LEU A 179 -19.99 16.93 -6.42
CA LEU A 179 -19.94 17.24 -4.99
C LEU A 179 -21.07 18.18 -4.58
N SER A 180 -21.33 18.29 -3.27
CA SER A 180 -22.39 19.14 -2.72
C SER A 180 -22.20 20.64 -3.02
N ASN A 181 -20.98 21.07 -3.30
CA ASN A 181 -20.65 22.45 -3.73
C ASN A 181 -20.87 22.68 -5.23
N GLY A 182 -21.33 21.66 -5.99
CA GLY A 182 -21.56 21.71 -7.43
C GLY A 182 -20.33 21.46 -8.30
N SER A 183 -19.15 21.19 -7.72
CA SER A 183 -17.97 20.81 -8.50
C SER A 183 -18.10 19.38 -9.03
N GLU A 184 -17.61 19.16 -10.24
CA GLU A 184 -17.60 17.86 -10.90
C GLU A 184 -16.18 17.31 -10.97
N ASN A 185 -16.00 16.08 -10.50
CA ASN A 185 -14.73 15.36 -10.54
C ASN A 185 -14.90 14.13 -11.44
N GLN A 186 -14.00 13.94 -12.37
CA GLN A 186 -14.02 12.79 -13.28
C GLN A 186 -13.00 11.75 -12.84
N LEU A 187 -13.47 10.54 -12.55
CA LEU A 187 -12.62 9.37 -12.34
C LEU A 187 -12.43 8.67 -13.69
N LEU A 188 -11.23 8.82 -14.27
CA LEU A 188 -10.86 8.26 -15.57
C LEU A 188 -9.61 7.38 -15.43
N GLY A 189 -9.54 6.33 -16.26
CA GLY A 189 -8.37 5.43 -16.28
C GLY A 189 -8.35 4.41 -15.13
N PHE A 190 -9.47 4.24 -14.45
CA PHE A 190 -9.67 3.19 -13.47
C PHE A 190 -10.36 1.97 -14.08
N TYR A 191 -10.29 0.87 -13.37
CA TYR A 191 -10.99 -0.37 -13.70
C TYR A 191 -11.71 -0.88 -12.46
N ALA A 192 -12.80 -1.62 -12.68
CA ALA A 192 -13.61 -2.23 -11.64
C ALA A 192 -13.94 -3.69 -11.98
N LEU A 193 -14.54 -4.41 -11.05
CA LEU A 193 -15.10 -5.72 -11.33
C LEU A 193 -16.37 -5.59 -12.17
N ASN A 194 -16.49 -6.42 -13.21
CA ASN A 194 -17.74 -6.61 -13.94
C ASN A 194 -18.65 -7.53 -13.14
N GLU A 195 -19.60 -6.95 -12.41
CA GLU A 195 -20.52 -7.69 -11.52
C GLU A 195 -21.38 -8.71 -12.27
N GLU A 196 -21.81 -8.41 -13.50
CA GLU A 196 -22.62 -9.33 -14.31
C GLU A 196 -21.83 -10.59 -14.67
N LYS A 197 -20.55 -10.43 -15.05
CA LYS A 197 -19.68 -11.56 -15.33
C LYS A 197 -19.40 -12.38 -14.07
N VAL A 198 -19.19 -11.73 -12.93
CA VAL A 198 -18.97 -12.42 -11.63
C VAL A 198 -20.20 -13.24 -11.27
N GLN A 199 -21.42 -12.71 -11.44
CA GLN A 199 -22.67 -13.43 -11.18
C GLN A 199 -22.89 -14.60 -12.16
N GLY A 200 -22.36 -14.50 -13.38
CA GLY A 200 -22.45 -15.53 -14.42
C GLY A 200 -21.41 -16.65 -14.31
N LEU A 201 -20.51 -16.63 -13.31
CA LEU A 201 -19.49 -17.67 -13.16
C LEU A 201 -20.08 -19.04 -12.90
N SER A 202 -19.50 -20.06 -13.53
CA SER A 202 -19.90 -21.44 -13.30
C SER A 202 -19.49 -21.94 -11.91
N GLY A 203 -20.19 -22.95 -11.39
CA GLY A 203 -19.84 -23.57 -10.11
C GLY A 203 -18.41 -24.13 -10.08
N GLU A 204 -17.87 -24.58 -11.22
CA GLU A 204 -16.50 -25.07 -11.33
C GLU A 204 -15.46 -23.94 -11.15
N VAL A 205 -15.69 -22.79 -11.80
CA VAL A 205 -14.84 -21.60 -11.66
C VAL A 205 -14.91 -21.04 -10.24
N LEU A 206 -16.11 -21.01 -9.64
CA LEU A 206 -16.25 -20.57 -8.24
C LEU A 206 -15.53 -21.52 -7.27
N ALA A 207 -15.53 -22.83 -7.51
CA ALA A 207 -14.79 -23.78 -6.71
C ALA A 207 -13.27 -23.57 -6.82
N ASP A 208 -12.75 -23.30 -8.03
CA ASP A 208 -11.35 -22.97 -8.27
C ASP A 208 -10.95 -21.68 -7.55
N LEU A 209 -11.70 -20.60 -7.69
CA LEU A 209 -11.46 -19.34 -6.98
C LEU A 209 -11.48 -19.51 -5.47
N ASN A 210 -12.39 -20.33 -4.94
CA ASN A 210 -12.45 -20.62 -3.50
C ASN A 210 -11.23 -21.40 -3.02
N GLN A 211 -10.75 -22.38 -3.78
CA GLN A 211 -9.54 -23.16 -3.43
C GLN A 211 -8.28 -22.30 -3.40
N GLN A 212 -8.23 -21.28 -4.26
CA GLN A 212 -7.11 -20.31 -4.30
C GLN A 212 -7.26 -19.19 -3.26
N GLY A 213 -8.35 -19.14 -2.50
CA GLY A 213 -8.63 -18.08 -1.52
C GLY A 213 -9.05 -16.75 -2.15
N PHE A 214 -9.47 -16.75 -3.41
CA PHE A 214 -9.80 -15.53 -4.18
C PHE A 214 -11.27 -15.08 -4.04
N LEU A 215 -12.10 -15.83 -3.31
CA LEU A 215 -13.47 -15.44 -2.97
C LEU A 215 -13.57 -14.72 -1.60
N GLN A 216 -12.48 -14.63 -0.84
CA GLN A 216 -12.51 -14.01 0.49
C GLN A 216 -12.29 -12.50 0.49
N PRO A 217 -11.52 -11.93 -0.46
CA PRO A 217 -11.35 -10.48 -0.56
C PRO A 217 -12.64 -9.73 -0.85
#